data_693779723f4da2e6a241a429d93cfda6
#
_entry.id   693779723f4da2e6a241a429d93cfda6
#
_cell.length_a   1.000
_cell.length_b   1.000
_cell.length_c   1.000
_cell.angle_alpha   90.00
_cell.angle_beta   90.00
_cell.angle_gamma   90.00
#
_symmetry.space_group_name_H-M   'P 1'
#
loop_
_entity.id
_entity.type
_entity.pdbx_description
1 polymer ?
#
loop_
_entity_poly.entity_id
_entity_poly.type
_entity_poly.pdbx_seq_one_letter_code
_entity_poly.pdbx_strand_id
1 'polypeptide(L)'
;MSEQNVIGKGTWIDKLASELIEREKQLGRDTSLIRVESGLGASGIPHIGSLGDAVRAYGVKLALENLGYKSELIAYSDDLDGLRKIPEGFPSSLEEHIGKPVSLIPDHTGKHESYGMHMSSRLLDGLDKLGIEYTFKRARDTYKEGLLQEQIHAILTQSEKIGSKIEELVGQEKYQKFLPYFPVCKECDRLYVAEATEYLPEERKVCYKCHDTETVSYTHLTLPTNREV
;
A
#
# COMPACT_ATOMS: atom_id res chain seq x y z
N MET A 1 -40.98 -10.60 4.03
CA MET A 1 -39.73 -10.28 4.71
C MET A 1 -38.74 -11.32 4.24
N SER A 2 -37.84 -10.98 3.32
CA SER A 2 -36.79 -11.87 2.86
C SER A 2 -35.87 -12.19 4.04
N GLU A 3 -35.66 -13.46 4.33
CA GLU A 3 -34.60 -13.90 5.24
C GLU A 3 -33.29 -13.33 4.66
N GLN A 4 -32.77 -12.30 5.31
CA GLN A 4 -31.42 -11.84 5.02
C GLN A 4 -30.49 -12.99 5.38
N ASN A 5 -29.81 -13.53 4.39
CA ASN A 5 -28.68 -14.45 4.59
C ASN A 5 -27.59 -13.71 5.35
N VAL A 6 -27.68 -13.71 6.67
CA VAL A 6 -26.70 -13.05 7.53
C VAL A 6 -25.47 -13.95 7.60
N ILE A 7 -24.47 -13.64 6.80
CA ILE A 7 -23.16 -14.29 6.89
C ILE A 7 -22.54 -13.87 8.22
N GLY A 8 -22.26 -14.86 9.08
CA GLY A 8 -21.46 -14.66 10.28
C GLY A 8 -22.12 -13.91 11.43
N LYS A 9 -23.45 -13.91 11.56
CA LYS A 9 -24.16 -13.22 12.66
C LYS A 9 -23.59 -13.57 14.03
N GLY A 10 -23.01 -12.58 14.71
CA GLY A 10 -22.37 -12.74 16.01
C GLY A 10 -20.91 -13.18 15.94
N THR A 11 -20.29 -13.20 14.77
CA THR A 11 -18.84 -13.44 14.61
C THR A 11 -18.04 -12.16 14.86
N TRP A 12 -16.71 -12.32 14.95
CA TRP A 12 -15.79 -11.17 15.05
C TRP A 12 -15.87 -10.21 13.85
N ILE A 13 -16.26 -10.72 12.66
CA ILE A 13 -16.43 -9.91 11.44
C ILE A 13 -17.60 -8.94 11.61
N ASP A 14 -18.74 -9.42 12.11
CA ASP A 14 -19.92 -8.58 12.34
C ASP A 14 -19.65 -7.52 13.41
N LYS A 15 -18.92 -7.90 14.47
CA LYS A 15 -18.50 -6.97 15.51
C LYS A 15 -17.60 -5.88 14.94
N LEU A 16 -16.60 -6.25 14.15
CA LEU A 16 -15.68 -5.31 13.51
C LEU A 16 -16.42 -4.35 12.56
N ALA A 17 -17.37 -4.85 11.76
CA ALA A 17 -18.19 -4.01 10.88
C ALA A 17 -19.02 -2.99 11.67
N SER A 18 -19.62 -3.41 12.79
CA SER A 18 -20.38 -2.50 13.67
C SER A 18 -19.48 -1.44 14.31
N GLU A 19 -18.32 -1.83 14.83
CA GLU A 19 -17.34 -0.91 15.43
C GLU A 19 -16.82 0.11 14.38
N LEU A 20 -16.60 -0.33 13.15
CA LEU A 20 -16.20 0.53 12.06
C LEU A 20 -17.24 1.60 11.76
N ILE A 21 -18.52 1.19 11.65
CA ILE A 21 -19.63 2.11 11.41
C ILE A 21 -19.75 3.16 12.53
N GLU A 22 -19.70 2.72 13.79
CA GLU A 22 -19.74 3.63 14.93
C GLU A 22 -18.59 4.62 14.93
N ARG A 23 -17.37 4.15 14.67
CA ARG A 23 -16.18 4.99 14.58
C ARG A 23 -16.30 6.04 13.49
N GLU A 24 -16.72 5.67 12.28
CA GLU A 24 -16.87 6.62 11.17
C GLU A 24 -17.96 7.68 11.48
N LYS A 25 -19.06 7.28 12.12
CA LYS A 25 -20.09 8.23 12.60
C LYS A 25 -19.59 9.18 13.68
N GLN A 26 -18.82 8.67 14.66
CA GLN A 26 -18.23 9.49 15.73
C GLN A 26 -17.23 10.52 15.17
N LEU A 27 -16.53 10.16 14.09
CA LEU A 27 -15.60 11.05 13.39
C LEU A 27 -16.30 12.01 12.41
N GLY A 28 -17.63 11.95 12.28
CA GLY A 28 -18.39 12.78 11.36
C GLY A 28 -18.10 12.53 9.89
N ARG A 29 -17.60 11.33 9.55
CA ARG A 29 -17.25 10.96 8.18
C ARG A 29 -18.46 10.45 7.40
N ASP A 30 -18.42 10.64 6.08
CA ASP A 30 -19.45 10.12 5.18
C ASP A 30 -19.42 8.58 5.17
N THR A 31 -20.59 7.99 5.45
CA THR A 31 -20.81 6.54 5.45
C THR A 31 -21.66 6.06 4.27
N SER A 32 -21.86 6.90 3.25
CA SER A 32 -22.62 6.55 2.04
C SER A 32 -21.95 5.42 1.23
N LEU A 33 -20.60 5.31 1.31
CA LEU A 33 -19.81 4.23 0.76
C LEU A 33 -18.61 3.96 1.69
N ILE A 34 -18.58 2.77 2.32
CA ILE A 34 -17.49 2.35 3.18
C ILE A 34 -16.55 1.47 2.37
N ARG A 35 -15.28 1.89 2.26
CA ARG A 35 -14.24 1.13 1.58
C ARG A 35 -13.46 0.29 2.57
N VAL A 36 -13.35 -0.99 2.26
CA VAL A 36 -12.48 -1.94 2.96
C VAL A 36 -11.30 -2.26 2.05
N GLU A 37 -10.10 -2.23 2.58
CA GLU A 37 -8.90 -2.47 1.80
C GLU A 37 -8.22 -3.78 2.22
N SER A 38 -7.65 -4.46 1.23
CA SER A 38 -6.69 -5.54 1.42
C SER A 38 -5.43 -5.25 0.64
N GLY A 39 -4.29 -5.12 1.34
CA GLY A 39 -2.98 -5.01 0.72
C GLY A 39 -2.58 -6.29 0.00
N LEU A 40 -2.14 -6.15 -1.25
CA LEU A 40 -1.60 -7.25 -2.06
C LEU A 40 -0.08 -7.08 -2.13
N GLY A 41 0.67 -7.89 -1.39
CA GLY A 41 2.13 -7.87 -1.46
C GLY A 41 2.62 -8.30 -2.84
N ALA A 42 3.15 -7.34 -3.62
CA ALA A 42 3.58 -7.55 -4.99
C ALA A 42 5.07 -7.94 -5.14
N SER A 43 5.82 -8.04 -4.03
CA SER A 43 7.25 -8.32 -4.04
C SER A 43 7.60 -9.81 -4.01
N GLY A 44 6.63 -10.69 -3.76
CA GLY A 44 6.83 -12.14 -3.68
C GLY A 44 5.67 -12.94 -4.27
N ILE A 45 5.86 -14.27 -4.33
CA ILE A 45 4.80 -15.17 -4.81
C ILE A 45 3.65 -15.14 -3.82
N PRO A 46 2.40 -14.83 -4.26
CA PRO A 46 1.23 -14.90 -3.40
C PRO A 46 1.04 -16.32 -2.83
N HIS A 47 0.60 -16.38 -1.60
CA HIS A 47 0.34 -17.63 -0.90
C HIS A 47 -1.00 -17.58 -0.16
N ILE A 48 -1.37 -18.67 0.52
CA ILE A 48 -2.65 -18.78 1.23
C ILE A 48 -2.85 -17.67 2.28
N GLY A 49 -1.78 -17.14 2.88
CA GLY A 49 -1.84 -16.01 3.80
C GLY A 49 -2.31 -14.74 3.10
N SER A 50 -1.75 -14.43 1.92
CA SER A 50 -2.16 -13.27 1.10
C SER A 50 -3.63 -13.38 0.68
N LEU A 51 -4.07 -14.57 0.28
CA LEU A 51 -5.48 -14.83 -0.02
C LEU A 51 -6.35 -14.67 1.23
N GLY A 52 -5.89 -15.16 2.39
CA GLY A 52 -6.59 -15.05 3.67
C GLY A 52 -6.81 -13.60 4.11
N ASP A 53 -5.88 -12.69 3.82
CA ASP A 53 -6.04 -11.26 4.09
C ASP A 53 -7.17 -10.66 3.24
N ALA A 54 -7.19 -10.95 1.95
CA ALA A 54 -8.25 -10.48 1.04
C ALA A 54 -9.63 -11.06 1.40
N VAL A 55 -9.70 -12.35 1.75
CA VAL A 55 -10.95 -13.01 2.15
C VAL A 55 -11.50 -12.41 3.46
N ARG A 56 -10.62 -12.08 4.43
CA ARG A 56 -11.06 -11.40 5.67
C ARG A 56 -11.63 -10.03 5.39
N ALA A 57 -10.97 -9.24 4.55
CA ALA A 57 -11.45 -7.92 4.13
C ALA A 57 -12.79 -8.03 3.38
N TYR A 58 -12.93 -9.01 2.50
CA TYR A 58 -14.19 -9.31 1.81
C TYR A 58 -15.31 -9.68 2.79
N GLY A 59 -15.01 -10.49 3.81
CA GLY A 59 -15.97 -10.82 4.87
C GLY A 59 -16.49 -9.57 5.60
N VAL A 60 -15.62 -8.60 5.89
CA VAL A 60 -16.03 -7.31 6.49
C VAL A 60 -16.92 -6.52 5.52
N LYS A 61 -16.58 -6.47 4.21
CA LYS A 61 -17.44 -5.87 3.19
C LYS A 61 -18.85 -6.46 3.23
N LEU A 62 -18.96 -7.79 3.23
CA LEU A 62 -20.27 -8.48 3.28
C LEU A 62 -21.03 -8.18 4.57
N ALA A 63 -20.35 -8.11 5.71
CA ALA A 63 -20.99 -7.76 6.99
C ALA A 63 -21.53 -6.32 6.99
N LEU A 64 -20.80 -5.37 6.40
CA LEU A 64 -21.25 -3.98 6.21
C LEU A 64 -22.52 -3.93 5.34
N GLU A 65 -22.55 -4.68 4.25
CA GLU A 65 -23.71 -4.78 3.35
C GLU A 65 -24.93 -5.40 4.07
N ASN A 66 -24.72 -6.43 4.88
CA ASN A 66 -25.76 -7.03 5.72
C ASN A 66 -26.32 -6.05 6.76
N LEU A 67 -25.53 -5.08 7.21
CA LEU A 67 -25.95 -3.99 8.09
C LEU A 67 -26.61 -2.82 7.33
N GLY A 68 -26.77 -2.93 6.01
CA GLY A 68 -27.45 -1.95 5.16
C GLY A 68 -26.56 -0.83 4.62
N TYR A 69 -25.24 -0.95 4.74
CA TYR A 69 -24.28 0.03 4.21
C TYR A 69 -23.75 -0.42 2.85
N LYS A 70 -23.59 0.52 1.93
CA LYS A 70 -22.84 0.24 0.69
C LYS A 70 -21.36 0.06 1.04
N SER A 71 -20.75 -0.98 0.51
CA SER A 71 -19.34 -1.27 0.74
C SER A 71 -18.63 -1.72 -0.53
N GLU A 72 -17.34 -1.41 -0.62
CA GLU A 72 -16.45 -1.75 -1.72
C GLU A 72 -15.16 -2.37 -1.15
N LEU A 73 -14.70 -3.47 -1.75
CA LEU A 73 -13.39 -4.03 -1.46
C LEU A 73 -12.35 -3.43 -2.42
N ILE A 74 -11.34 -2.79 -1.87
CA ILE A 74 -10.16 -2.35 -2.63
C ILE A 74 -9.09 -3.43 -2.51
N ALA A 75 -8.72 -4.04 -3.63
CA ALA A 75 -7.54 -4.89 -3.75
C ALA A 75 -6.36 -3.97 -4.12
N TYR A 76 -5.54 -3.61 -3.13
CA TYR A 76 -4.49 -2.62 -3.29
C TYR A 76 -3.12 -3.28 -3.44
N SER A 77 -2.48 -3.12 -4.60
CA SER A 77 -1.14 -3.66 -4.85
C SER A 77 -0.07 -2.73 -4.31
N ASP A 78 0.77 -3.24 -3.40
CA ASP A 78 1.96 -2.56 -2.87
C ASP A 78 3.13 -2.63 -3.86
N ASP A 79 2.88 -2.27 -5.12
CA ASP A 79 3.83 -2.39 -6.23
C ASP A 79 4.94 -1.33 -6.24
N LEU A 80 4.92 -0.41 -5.28
CA LEU A 80 6.06 0.48 -4.97
C LEU A 80 7.01 -0.11 -3.92
N ASP A 81 6.70 -1.26 -3.31
CA ASP A 81 7.65 -1.97 -2.47
C ASP A 81 8.89 -2.42 -3.27
N GLY A 82 10.06 -2.32 -2.65
CA GLY A 82 11.30 -2.77 -3.26
C GLY A 82 11.46 -4.28 -3.26
N LEU A 83 12.00 -4.84 -4.33
CA LEU A 83 12.37 -6.26 -4.37
C LEU A 83 13.49 -6.52 -3.33
N ARG A 84 13.20 -7.31 -2.31
CA ARG A 84 14.15 -7.60 -1.21
C ARG A 84 14.97 -8.86 -1.44
N LYS A 85 14.41 -9.83 -2.15
CA LYS A 85 15.03 -11.11 -2.49
C LYS A 85 14.36 -11.69 -3.73
N ILE A 86 15.09 -12.53 -4.44
CA ILE A 86 14.55 -13.28 -5.57
C ILE A 86 13.78 -14.48 -5.02
N PRO A 87 12.50 -14.68 -5.39
CA PRO A 87 11.79 -15.90 -5.03
C PRO A 87 12.42 -17.13 -5.69
N GLU A 88 12.31 -18.27 -5.02
CA GLU A 88 12.78 -19.54 -5.57
C GLU A 88 12.10 -19.85 -6.91
N GLY A 89 12.89 -20.32 -7.88
CA GLY A 89 12.41 -20.63 -9.23
C GLY A 89 12.33 -19.43 -10.19
N PHE A 90 12.75 -18.22 -9.76
CA PHE A 90 12.84 -17.06 -10.62
C PHE A 90 14.25 -16.88 -11.19
N PRO A 91 14.39 -16.19 -12.36
CA PRO A 91 15.68 -15.97 -13.00
C PRO A 91 16.64 -15.15 -12.13
N SER A 92 17.92 -15.52 -12.13
CA SER A 92 18.99 -14.77 -11.44
C SER A 92 19.17 -13.34 -11.99
N SER A 93 18.73 -13.06 -13.22
CA SER A 93 18.71 -11.69 -13.77
C SER A 93 17.94 -10.68 -12.93
N LEU A 94 17.08 -11.13 -12.01
CA LEU A 94 16.41 -10.25 -11.05
C LEU A 94 17.37 -9.68 -9.98
N GLU A 95 18.60 -10.18 -9.83
CA GLU A 95 19.59 -9.70 -8.86
C GLU A 95 19.92 -8.22 -9.06
N GLU A 96 20.05 -7.78 -10.31
CA GLU A 96 20.33 -6.38 -10.65
C GLU A 96 19.19 -5.41 -10.24
N HIS A 97 18.01 -5.95 -9.96
CA HIS A 97 16.82 -5.20 -9.58
C HIS A 97 16.53 -5.19 -8.07
N ILE A 98 17.36 -5.85 -7.26
CA ILE A 98 17.17 -5.82 -5.79
C ILE A 98 17.18 -4.38 -5.29
N GLY A 99 16.18 -4.02 -4.45
CA GLY A 99 15.97 -2.69 -3.92
C GLY A 99 15.15 -1.76 -4.80
N LYS A 100 14.88 -2.11 -6.07
CA LYS A 100 13.99 -1.32 -6.95
C LYS A 100 12.51 -1.62 -6.65
N PRO A 101 11.62 -0.61 -6.77
CA PRO A 101 10.18 -0.85 -6.74
C PRO A 101 9.77 -1.93 -7.74
N VAL A 102 8.93 -2.87 -7.30
CA VAL A 102 8.57 -4.00 -8.17
C VAL A 102 7.76 -3.59 -9.40
N SER A 103 7.14 -2.42 -9.39
CA SER A 103 6.50 -1.80 -10.56
C SER A 103 7.48 -1.29 -11.62
N LEU A 104 8.75 -1.10 -11.27
CA LEU A 104 9.81 -0.67 -12.20
C LEU A 104 10.64 -1.84 -12.75
N ILE A 105 10.42 -3.05 -12.25
CA ILE A 105 11.15 -4.24 -12.68
C ILE A 105 10.41 -4.88 -13.86
N PRO A 106 11.08 -5.12 -14.99
CA PRO A 106 10.46 -5.82 -16.12
C PRO A 106 9.93 -7.19 -15.73
N ASP A 107 8.78 -7.57 -16.25
CA ASP A 107 8.28 -8.94 -16.07
C ASP A 107 9.16 -9.92 -16.86
N HIS A 108 9.76 -10.88 -16.18
CA HIS A 108 10.64 -11.89 -16.78
C HIS A 108 9.93 -12.81 -17.79
N THR A 109 8.58 -12.87 -17.74
CA THR A 109 7.79 -13.65 -18.69
C THR A 109 7.32 -12.82 -19.90
N GLY A 110 7.43 -11.48 -19.81
CA GLY A 110 6.96 -10.54 -20.83
C GLY A 110 5.43 -10.50 -21.00
N LYS A 111 4.67 -11.09 -20.08
CA LYS A 111 3.20 -11.16 -20.14
C LYS A 111 2.51 -10.00 -19.44
N HIS A 112 3.21 -9.34 -18.54
CA HIS A 112 2.70 -8.24 -17.74
C HIS A 112 3.56 -7.00 -17.88
N GLU A 113 3.03 -5.84 -17.53
CA GLU A 113 3.72 -4.55 -17.57
C GLU A 113 5.00 -4.54 -16.69
N SER A 114 4.94 -5.25 -15.56
CA SER A 114 6.03 -5.31 -14.59
C SER A 114 5.99 -6.61 -13.80
N TYR A 115 7.10 -6.89 -13.09
CA TYR A 115 7.17 -7.96 -12.11
C TYR A 115 6.07 -7.81 -11.03
N GLY A 116 5.87 -6.59 -10.49
CA GLY A 116 4.82 -6.32 -9.51
C GLY A 116 3.43 -6.65 -10.04
N MET A 117 3.13 -6.29 -11.30
CA MET A 117 1.86 -6.64 -11.93
C MET A 117 1.71 -8.15 -12.14
N HIS A 118 2.80 -8.84 -12.49
CA HIS A 118 2.79 -10.31 -12.58
C HIS A 118 2.43 -10.96 -11.23
N MET A 119 3.04 -10.50 -10.13
CA MET A 119 2.72 -11.05 -8.81
C MET A 119 1.28 -10.73 -8.38
N SER A 120 0.84 -9.50 -8.61
CA SER A 120 -0.54 -9.09 -8.29
C SER A 120 -1.56 -9.90 -9.08
N SER A 121 -1.35 -10.12 -10.39
CA SER A 121 -2.29 -10.87 -11.24
C SER A 121 -2.54 -12.28 -10.71
N ARG A 122 -1.55 -12.93 -10.15
CA ARG A 122 -1.70 -14.28 -9.57
C ARG A 122 -2.67 -14.32 -8.39
N LEU A 123 -2.69 -13.28 -7.57
CA LEU A 123 -3.62 -13.19 -6.45
C LEU A 123 -5.01 -12.78 -6.94
N LEU A 124 -5.09 -11.83 -7.89
CA LEU A 124 -6.35 -11.41 -8.51
C LEU A 124 -7.04 -12.59 -9.20
N ASP A 125 -6.32 -13.43 -9.94
CA ASP A 125 -6.83 -14.68 -10.52
C ASP A 125 -7.44 -15.61 -9.45
N GLY A 126 -6.85 -15.63 -8.26
CA GLY A 126 -7.38 -16.37 -7.13
C GLY A 126 -8.71 -15.80 -6.61
N LEU A 127 -8.80 -14.48 -6.49
CA LEU A 127 -10.03 -13.78 -6.09
C LEU A 127 -11.14 -13.99 -7.12
N ASP A 128 -10.82 -13.86 -8.41
CA ASP A 128 -11.77 -14.08 -9.51
C ASP A 128 -12.33 -15.49 -9.49
N LYS A 129 -11.50 -16.51 -9.29
CA LYS A 129 -11.93 -17.92 -9.18
C LYS A 129 -12.85 -18.17 -7.99
N LEU A 130 -12.75 -17.37 -6.92
CA LEU A 130 -13.62 -17.43 -5.76
C LEU A 130 -14.87 -16.57 -5.90
N GLY A 131 -15.04 -15.84 -7.02
CA GLY A 131 -16.15 -14.93 -7.23
C GLY A 131 -16.15 -13.71 -6.30
N ILE A 132 -14.96 -13.30 -5.82
CA ILE A 132 -14.81 -12.14 -4.93
C ILE A 132 -14.78 -10.88 -5.79
N GLU A 133 -15.73 -9.97 -5.57
CA GLU A 133 -15.79 -8.67 -6.23
C GLU A 133 -14.87 -7.67 -5.54
N TYR A 134 -14.04 -6.98 -6.32
CA TYR A 134 -13.09 -5.97 -5.85
C TYR A 134 -12.86 -4.86 -6.88
N THR A 135 -12.38 -3.72 -6.41
CA THR A 135 -11.77 -2.69 -7.25
C THR A 135 -10.26 -2.78 -7.10
N PHE A 136 -9.56 -3.07 -8.20
CA PHE A 136 -8.10 -3.13 -8.18
C PHE A 136 -7.48 -1.74 -8.23
N LYS A 137 -6.49 -1.48 -7.35
CA LYS A 137 -5.68 -0.27 -7.34
C LYS A 137 -4.22 -0.60 -7.13
N ARG A 138 -3.33 0.24 -7.67
CA ARG A 138 -1.88 0.11 -7.51
C ARG A 138 -1.31 1.30 -6.74
N ALA A 139 -0.33 1.06 -5.90
CA ALA A 139 0.38 2.10 -5.20
C ALA A 139 1.03 3.09 -6.19
N ARG A 140 1.71 2.58 -7.22
CA ARG A 140 2.31 3.40 -8.27
C ARG A 140 1.34 4.42 -8.88
N ASP A 141 0.14 3.98 -9.26
CA ASP A 141 -0.85 4.86 -9.90
C ASP A 141 -1.42 5.85 -8.87
N THR A 142 -1.72 5.38 -7.66
CA THR A 142 -2.21 6.23 -6.55
C THR A 142 -1.27 7.39 -6.24
N TYR A 143 0.04 7.10 -6.16
CA TYR A 143 1.05 8.14 -5.94
C TYR A 143 1.22 9.04 -7.18
N LYS A 144 1.28 8.46 -8.38
CA LYS A 144 1.42 9.22 -9.64
C LYS A 144 0.28 10.21 -9.86
N GLU A 145 -0.94 9.82 -9.52
CA GLU A 145 -2.14 10.65 -9.59
C GLU A 145 -2.25 11.66 -8.45
N GLY A 146 -1.34 11.61 -7.48
CA GLY A 146 -1.29 12.54 -6.35
C GLY A 146 -2.41 12.35 -5.33
N LEU A 147 -3.09 11.19 -5.31
CA LEU A 147 -4.25 10.95 -4.45
C LEU A 147 -3.91 10.96 -2.96
N LEU A 148 -2.64 10.78 -2.58
CA LEU A 148 -2.17 10.77 -1.19
C LEU A 148 -1.35 12.02 -0.83
N GLN A 149 -1.24 13.03 -1.70
CA GLN A 149 -0.40 14.20 -1.46
C GLN A 149 -0.70 14.94 -0.16
N GLU A 150 -1.98 15.19 0.11
CA GLU A 150 -2.39 15.93 1.31
C GLU A 150 -2.11 15.13 2.59
N GLN A 151 -2.31 13.82 2.56
CA GLN A 151 -2.03 12.93 3.68
C GLN A 151 -0.53 12.84 3.95
N ILE A 152 0.28 12.68 2.90
CA ILE A 152 1.74 12.66 3.01
C ILE A 152 2.26 14.01 3.52
N HIS A 153 1.76 15.12 2.98
CA HIS A 153 2.09 16.45 3.45
C HIS A 153 1.79 16.61 4.95
N ALA A 154 0.60 16.21 5.39
CA ALA A 154 0.20 16.29 6.79
C ALA A 154 1.09 15.43 7.70
N ILE A 155 1.48 14.23 7.25
CA ILE A 155 2.37 13.32 8.00
C ILE A 155 3.78 13.92 8.09
N LEU A 156 4.35 14.39 6.98
CA LEU A 156 5.70 14.92 6.95
C LEU A 156 5.83 16.23 7.74
N THR A 157 4.83 17.11 7.66
CA THR A 157 4.78 18.36 8.45
C THR A 157 4.71 18.10 9.97
N GLN A 158 4.15 16.97 10.38
CA GLN A 158 4.00 16.58 11.78
C GLN A 158 4.88 15.38 12.18
N SER A 159 5.94 15.11 11.43
CA SER A 159 6.74 13.89 11.56
C SER A 159 7.29 13.67 12.98
N GLU A 160 7.81 14.72 13.63
CA GLU A 160 8.30 14.64 15.01
C GLU A 160 7.22 14.25 16.03
N LYS A 161 6.04 14.89 15.93
CA LYS A 161 4.90 14.59 16.80
C LYS A 161 4.39 13.16 16.59
N ILE A 162 4.35 12.72 15.33
CA ILE A 162 3.94 11.37 14.98
C ILE A 162 4.96 10.36 15.45
N GLY A 163 6.27 10.61 15.26
CA GLY A 163 7.36 9.78 15.73
C GLY A 163 7.34 9.58 17.25
N SER A 164 7.17 10.67 18.03
CA SER A 164 7.04 10.63 19.47
C SER A 164 5.82 9.82 19.92
N LYS A 165 4.69 9.94 19.20
CA LYS A 165 3.48 9.17 19.51
C LYS A 165 3.61 7.69 19.20
N ILE A 166 4.31 7.33 18.13
CA ILE A 166 4.63 5.93 17.79
C ILE A 166 5.54 5.32 18.84
N GLU A 167 6.57 6.04 19.30
CA GLU A 167 7.42 5.56 20.39
C GLU A 167 6.62 5.32 21.66
N GLU A 168 5.80 6.29 22.09
CA GLU A 168 4.94 6.16 23.26
C GLU A 168 4.03 4.93 23.23
N LEU A 169 3.43 4.64 22.05
CA LEU A 169 2.41 3.60 21.92
C LEU A 169 2.98 2.20 21.65
N VAL A 170 4.08 2.10 20.90
CA VAL A 170 4.60 0.80 20.40
C VAL A 170 6.10 0.61 20.63
N GLY A 171 6.78 1.57 21.28
CA GLY A 171 8.19 1.48 21.60
C GLY A 171 9.15 1.56 20.41
N GLN A 172 8.71 2.12 19.27
CA GLN A 172 9.54 2.25 18.07
C GLN A 172 10.13 3.65 17.94
N GLU A 173 11.45 3.80 18.23
CA GLU A 173 12.18 5.08 18.12
C GLU A 173 12.53 5.50 16.69
N LYS A 174 12.38 4.60 15.69
CA LYS A 174 12.85 4.81 14.31
C LYS A 174 12.38 6.14 13.73
N TYR A 175 11.10 6.46 13.91
CA TYR A 175 10.48 7.65 13.31
C TYR A 175 10.72 8.95 14.07
N GLN A 176 11.45 8.93 15.17
CA GLN A 176 12.02 10.14 15.80
C GLN A 176 13.29 10.60 15.08
N LYS A 177 14.02 9.66 14.47
CA LYS A 177 15.33 9.91 13.86
C LYS A 177 15.25 10.10 12.35
N PHE A 178 14.22 9.54 11.71
CA PHE A 178 14.08 9.51 10.27
C PHE A 178 12.70 10.01 9.84
N LEU A 179 12.67 10.75 8.74
CA LEU A 179 11.40 11.09 8.10
C LEU A 179 10.69 9.81 7.64
N PRO A 180 9.37 9.69 7.87
CA PRO A 180 8.60 8.50 7.47
C PRO A 180 8.30 8.51 5.95
N TYR A 181 9.35 8.57 5.15
CA TYR A 181 9.28 8.61 3.69
C TYR A 181 10.46 7.87 3.08
N PHE A 182 10.21 7.02 2.09
CA PHE A 182 11.23 6.26 1.38
C PHE A 182 11.32 6.75 -0.06
N PRO A 183 12.24 7.68 -0.38
CA PRO A 183 12.40 8.15 -1.74
C PRO A 183 13.01 7.06 -2.62
N VAL A 184 12.63 7.03 -3.89
CA VAL A 184 13.35 6.27 -4.91
C VAL A 184 14.47 7.12 -5.44
N CYS A 185 15.70 6.61 -5.41
CA CYS A 185 16.85 7.33 -5.95
C CYS A 185 16.70 7.48 -7.47
N LYS A 186 16.89 8.69 -7.98
CA LYS A 186 16.79 8.99 -9.43
C LYS A 186 17.90 8.34 -10.26
N GLU A 187 19.07 8.01 -9.64
CA GLU A 187 20.23 7.45 -10.34
C GLU A 187 20.17 5.93 -10.41
N CYS A 188 19.84 5.25 -9.30
CA CYS A 188 19.86 3.79 -9.24
C CYS A 188 18.49 3.12 -9.20
N ASP A 189 17.39 3.89 -9.15
CA ASP A 189 16.00 3.44 -9.05
C ASP A 189 15.70 2.60 -7.78
N ARG A 190 16.56 2.66 -6.73
CA ARG A 190 16.38 1.88 -5.50
C ARG A 190 15.78 2.71 -4.37
N LEU A 191 15.00 2.04 -3.52
CA LEU A 191 14.31 2.64 -2.37
C LEU A 191 15.19 2.73 -1.12
N TYR A 192 15.66 1.59 -0.65
CA TYR A 192 16.19 1.45 0.72
C TYR A 192 17.60 2.02 0.92
N VAL A 193 18.20 2.54 -0.13
CA VAL A 193 19.50 3.20 -0.17
C VAL A 193 19.40 4.72 -0.17
N ALA A 194 18.20 5.25 -0.35
CA ALA A 194 17.90 6.68 -0.35
C ALA A 194 17.25 7.08 0.99
N GLU A 195 17.95 7.89 1.76
CA GLU A 195 17.49 8.40 3.05
C GLU A 195 16.89 9.80 2.88
N ALA A 196 15.63 9.97 3.29
CA ALA A 196 14.98 11.28 3.33
C ALA A 196 15.62 12.13 4.43
N THR A 197 16.20 13.29 4.08
CA THR A 197 16.94 14.15 4.98
C THR A 197 16.16 15.37 5.44
N GLU A 198 15.28 15.91 4.58
CA GLU A 198 14.52 17.11 4.86
C GLU A 198 13.20 17.12 4.07
N TYR A 199 12.17 17.69 4.68
CA TYR A 199 10.93 18.01 3.97
C TYR A 199 10.76 19.52 3.85
N LEU A 200 10.52 20.02 2.64
CA LEU A 200 10.25 21.42 2.33
C LEU A 200 8.75 21.60 2.10
N PRO A 201 7.97 22.04 3.12
CA PRO A 201 6.50 22.05 3.06
C PRO A 201 5.94 22.94 1.94
N GLU A 202 6.51 24.14 1.77
CA GLU A 202 6.05 25.13 0.78
C GLU A 202 6.23 24.63 -0.67
N GLU A 203 7.28 23.83 -0.90
CA GLU A 203 7.59 23.27 -2.22
C GLU A 203 7.05 21.87 -2.41
N ARG A 204 6.54 21.24 -1.32
CA ARG A 204 6.11 19.84 -1.27
C ARG A 204 7.19 18.87 -1.78
N LYS A 205 8.43 19.13 -1.39
CA LYS A 205 9.61 18.36 -1.78
C LYS A 205 10.23 17.66 -0.61
N VAL A 206 10.68 16.43 -0.83
CA VAL A 206 11.52 15.67 0.10
C VAL A 206 12.94 15.63 -0.45
N CYS A 207 13.89 16.20 0.27
CA CYS A 207 15.31 16.07 -0.01
C CYS A 207 15.80 14.71 0.48
N TYR A 208 16.74 14.11 -0.23
CA TYR A 208 17.31 12.83 0.14
C TYR A 208 18.78 12.69 -0.25
N LYS A 209 19.48 11.80 0.44
CA LYS A 209 20.83 11.31 0.08
C LYS A 209 20.76 9.83 -0.23
N CYS A 210 21.32 9.42 -1.37
CA CYS A 210 21.51 8.02 -1.72
C CYS A 210 22.89 7.54 -1.25
N HIS A 211 22.92 6.44 -0.50
CA HIS A 211 24.18 5.86 0.03
C HIS A 211 24.91 5.00 -1.01
N ASP A 212 24.24 4.52 -2.06
CA ASP A 212 24.88 3.73 -3.12
C ASP A 212 25.58 4.61 -4.16
N THR A 213 24.98 5.74 -4.52
CA THR A 213 25.46 6.62 -5.59
C THR A 213 26.03 7.95 -5.08
N GLU A 214 26.00 8.19 -3.75
CA GLU A 214 26.34 9.46 -3.10
C GLU A 214 25.51 10.66 -3.62
N THR A 215 24.44 10.41 -4.37
CA THR A 215 23.57 11.45 -4.96
C THR A 215 22.78 12.15 -3.87
N VAL A 216 22.83 13.49 -3.86
CA VAL A 216 21.92 14.35 -3.11
C VAL A 216 20.92 14.95 -4.08
N SER A 217 19.63 14.74 -3.83
CA SER A 217 18.57 15.21 -4.74
C SER A 217 17.26 15.41 -3.97
N TYR A 218 16.19 15.67 -4.69
CA TYR A 218 14.84 15.78 -4.12
C TYR A 218 13.81 15.06 -4.98
N THR A 219 12.66 14.75 -4.38
CA THR A 219 11.46 14.25 -5.07
C THR A 219 10.22 15.01 -4.61
N HIS A 220 9.22 15.12 -5.49
CA HIS A 220 7.93 15.69 -5.14
C HIS A 220 7.01 14.63 -4.52
N LEU A 221 5.99 15.05 -3.75
CA LEU A 221 5.06 14.11 -3.12
C LEU A 221 4.19 13.32 -4.11
N THR A 222 4.09 13.78 -5.36
CA THR A 222 3.32 13.10 -6.42
C THR A 222 4.02 11.89 -7.02
N LEU A 223 5.34 11.77 -6.84
CA LEU A 223 6.12 10.70 -7.46
C LEU A 223 7.28 10.29 -6.56
N PRO A 224 7.32 9.04 -6.08
CA PRO A 224 8.57 8.48 -5.59
C PRO A 224 9.59 8.31 -6.71
N THR A 225 9.15 8.33 -7.98
CA THR A 225 9.98 8.17 -9.19
C THR A 225 9.71 9.28 -10.18
N ASN A 226 10.46 10.40 -10.11
CA ASN A 226 10.49 11.34 -11.22
C ASN A 226 11.57 10.92 -12.22
N ARG A 227 11.19 10.16 -13.24
CA ARG A 227 11.73 10.39 -14.57
C ARG A 227 10.72 11.28 -15.29
N GLU A 228 10.99 12.58 -15.34
CA GLU A 228 10.48 13.40 -16.42
C GLU A 228 11.13 12.87 -17.70
N VAL A 229 10.31 12.35 -18.59
CA VAL A 229 10.67 12.08 -19.99
C VAL A 229 10.60 13.39 -20.75
#